data_da60c0f44249e8556fdb48ff16a05ec1
#
_entry.id   da60c0f44249e8556fdb48ff16a05ec1
#
_cell.length_a   1.000
_cell.length_b   1.000
_cell.length_c   1.000
_cell.angle_alpha   90.00
_cell.angle_beta   90.00
_cell.angle_gamma   90.00
#
_symmetry.space_group_name_H-M   'P 1'
#
loop_
_entity.id
_entity.type
_entity.pdbx_description
1 polymer ?
#
loop_
_entity_poly.entity_id
_entity_poly.type
_entity_poly.pdbx_seq_one_letter_code
_entity_poly.pdbx_strand_id
1 'polypeptide(L)'
;MYRIGVDEAGRGPAIGPLVVCALGVPEEDIEVLSDIGAKDSKSMSKKKRMELANEIYSEAEKRRWKIGLISCSASRIDQERIRTNLNKLEVELFKEAILATDIKKNLGEILLDACDIDEQRFGNNVHNNLGKKWEKWTVKSKHKMDSDNIIVGAASILAKVQRDSEISQIGKSLNLGIGSRYPSDPKTLIAIKELVSGEYPNRYLRWSWKTVERIWFEVNNRPMPNRDESNGNSKQSSLNDW
;
A
#
# COMPACT_ATOMS: atom_id res chain seq x y z
N MET A 1 27.38 0.18 -2.79
CA MET A 1 26.24 0.68 -3.61
C MET A 1 24.95 0.45 -2.84
N TYR A 2 23.83 1.18 -3.12
CA TYR A 2 22.52 0.85 -2.51
C TYR A 2 21.69 0.03 -3.47
N ARG A 3 20.93 -0.93 -2.92
CA ARG A 3 19.82 -1.60 -3.60
C ARG A 3 18.52 -1.27 -2.89
N ILE A 4 17.47 -0.98 -3.65
CA ILE A 4 16.14 -0.65 -3.12
C ILE A 4 15.17 -1.71 -3.60
N GLY A 5 14.55 -2.43 -2.69
CA GLY A 5 13.42 -3.33 -2.98
C GLY A 5 12.11 -2.64 -2.68
N VAL A 6 11.12 -2.77 -3.56
CA VAL A 6 9.79 -2.16 -3.39
C VAL A 6 8.69 -3.17 -3.63
N ASP A 7 7.72 -3.20 -2.72
CA ASP A 7 6.52 -4.03 -2.82
C ASP A 7 5.32 -3.35 -2.15
N GLU A 8 4.12 -3.84 -2.44
CA GLU A 8 2.87 -3.35 -1.87
C GLU A 8 2.11 -4.42 -1.07
N ALA A 9 1.18 -3.94 -0.25
CA ALA A 9 0.20 -4.75 0.44
C ALA A 9 -1.18 -4.11 0.37
N GLY A 10 -2.18 -4.88 -0.05
CA GLY A 10 -3.57 -4.44 0.00
C GLY A 10 -4.13 -3.87 -1.29
N ARG A 11 -3.68 -4.31 -2.45
CA ARG A 11 -4.20 -3.93 -3.77
C ARG A 11 -5.68 -4.30 -3.95
N GLY A 12 -6.06 -5.54 -3.67
CA GLY A 12 -7.40 -6.10 -3.95
C GLY A 12 -8.51 -5.86 -2.93
N PRO A 13 -8.26 -5.65 -1.62
CA PRO A 13 -9.31 -5.48 -0.61
C PRO A 13 -10.25 -4.31 -0.88
N ALA A 14 -11.52 -4.45 -0.45
CA ALA A 14 -12.54 -3.40 -0.52
C ALA A 14 -12.51 -2.45 0.70
N ILE A 15 -11.82 -2.83 1.77
CA ILE A 15 -11.72 -2.08 3.03
C ILE A 15 -10.26 -1.79 3.37
N GLY A 16 -9.98 -0.54 3.72
CA GLY A 16 -8.69 -0.10 4.24
C GLY A 16 -7.66 0.32 3.17
N PRO A 17 -6.44 0.63 3.61
CA PRO A 17 -5.42 1.24 2.77
C PRO A 17 -4.74 0.27 1.80
N LEU A 18 -4.07 0.85 0.81
CA LEU A 18 -2.98 0.24 0.04
C LEU A 18 -1.67 0.78 0.59
N VAL A 19 -0.76 -0.09 0.99
CA VAL A 19 0.52 0.29 1.60
C VAL A 19 1.65 -0.12 0.67
N VAL A 20 2.58 0.78 0.38
CA VAL A 20 3.80 0.51 -0.39
C VAL A 20 5.00 0.76 0.50
N CYS A 21 5.97 -0.14 0.46
CA CYS A 21 7.24 -0.02 1.18
C CYS A 21 8.41 -0.09 0.20
N ALA A 22 9.34 0.85 0.32
CA ALA A 22 10.66 0.81 -0.28
C ALA A 22 11.69 0.61 0.82
N LEU A 23 12.49 -0.45 0.71
CA LEU A 23 13.61 -0.75 1.62
C LEU A 23 14.92 -0.60 0.86
N GLY A 24 15.72 0.39 1.24
CA GLY A 24 17.06 0.62 0.70
C GLY A 24 18.14 0.04 1.61
N VAL A 25 18.93 -0.89 1.10
CA VAL A 25 19.99 -1.59 1.83
C VAL A 25 21.33 -1.39 1.13
N PRO A 26 22.42 -1.04 1.85
CA PRO A 26 23.77 -1.10 1.31
C PRO A 26 24.10 -2.52 0.81
N GLU A 27 24.80 -2.63 -0.30
CA GLU A 27 25.11 -3.94 -0.91
C GLU A 27 25.85 -4.89 0.04
N GLU A 28 26.74 -4.32 0.85
CA GLU A 28 27.49 -5.03 1.88
C GLU A 28 26.64 -5.61 3.02
N ASP A 29 25.42 -5.13 3.19
CA ASP A 29 24.51 -5.54 4.26
C ASP A 29 23.42 -6.53 3.81
N ILE A 30 23.37 -6.91 2.53
CA ILE A 30 22.29 -7.76 2.00
C ILE A 30 22.25 -9.14 2.69
N GLU A 31 23.41 -9.69 3.05
CA GLU A 31 23.50 -10.98 3.74
C GLU A 31 22.79 -10.95 5.10
N VAL A 32 22.80 -9.81 5.79
CA VAL A 32 22.10 -9.64 7.07
C VAL A 32 20.60 -9.93 6.96
N LEU A 33 19.96 -9.58 5.81
CA LEU A 33 18.56 -9.94 5.58
C LEU A 33 18.35 -11.47 5.51
N SER A 34 19.34 -12.22 5.03
CA SER A 34 19.30 -13.68 5.02
C SER A 34 19.45 -14.25 6.42
N ASP A 35 20.36 -13.69 7.22
CA ASP A 35 20.65 -14.12 8.58
C ASP A 35 19.42 -13.95 9.50
N ILE A 36 18.69 -12.87 9.36
CA ILE A 36 17.44 -12.64 10.11
C ILE A 36 16.24 -13.41 9.54
N GLY A 37 16.39 -14.15 8.43
CA GLY A 37 15.36 -15.03 7.88
C GLY A 37 14.31 -14.36 7.00
N ALA A 38 14.64 -13.22 6.34
CA ALA A 38 13.72 -12.50 5.45
C ALA A 38 13.37 -13.24 4.13
N LYS A 39 13.81 -14.47 3.96
CA LYS A 39 13.79 -15.21 2.70
C LYS A 39 12.45 -15.87 2.34
N ASP A 40 11.50 -16.02 3.27
CA ASP A 40 10.26 -16.78 3.02
C ASP A 40 9.00 -16.08 3.58
N SER A 41 8.69 -14.91 3.02
CA SER A 41 7.61 -14.04 3.51
C SER A 41 6.19 -14.63 3.34
N LYS A 42 5.98 -15.56 2.40
CA LYS A 42 4.63 -16.03 2.02
C LYS A 42 4.06 -17.09 2.96
N SER A 43 4.90 -17.92 3.56
CA SER A 43 4.50 -18.99 4.48
C SER A 43 4.40 -18.53 5.94
N MET A 44 4.80 -17.29 6.25
CA MET A 44 4.93 -16.80 7.62
C MET A 44 3.58 -16.49 8.26
N SER A 45 3.42 -16.90 9.53
CA SER A 45 2.32 -16.44 10.38
C SER A 45 2.41 -14.92 10.62
N LYS A 46 1.27 -14.30 10.99
CA LYS A 46 1.23 -12.88 11.34
C LYS A 46 2.23 -12.53 12.45
N LYS A 47 2.35 -13.38 13.47
CA LYS A 47 3.31 -13.20 14.59
C LYS A 47 4.74 -13.19 14.08
N LYS A 48 5.12 -14.18 13.27
CA LYS A 48 6.49 -14.27 12.73
C LYS A 48 6.83 -13.08 11.83
N ARG A 49 5.87 -12.58 11.00
CA ARG A 49 6.06 -11.37 10.21
C ARG A 49 6.32 -10.12 11.07
N MET A 50 5.59 -9.99 12.20
CA MET A 50 5.81 -8.86 13.13
C MET A 50 7.19 -8.93 13.79
N GLU A 51 7.61 -10.12 14.25
CA GLU A 51 8.95 -10.34 14.82
C GLU A 51 10.01 -9.92 13.81
N LEU A 52 9.92 -10.42 12.58
CA LEU A 52 10.89 -10.12 11.53
C LEU A 52 10.88 -8.65 11.10
N ALA A 53 9.72 -8.01 11.05
CA ALA A 53 9.65 -6.57 10.78
C ALA A 53 10.38 -5.76 11.86
N ASN A 54 10.24 -6.13 13.14
CA ASN A 54 10.98 -5.49 14.24
C ASN A 54 12.49 -5.70 14.10
N GLU A 55 12.94 -6.88 13.69
CA GLU A 55 14.35 -7.13 13.40
C GLU A 55 14.85 -6.28 12.24
N ILE A 56 14.08 -6.16 11.14
CA ILE A 56 14.43 -5.29 10.00
C ILE A 56 14.52 -3.82 10.45
N TYR A 57 13.59 -3.31 11.27
CA TYR A 57 13.67 -1.94 11.81
C TYR A 57 14.91 -1.75 12.70
N SER A 58 15.20 -2.72 13.57
CA SER A 58 16.39 -2.68 14.44
C SER A 58 17.70 -2.65 13.65
N GLU A 59 17.83 -3.48 12.61
CA GLU A 59 19.01 -3.48 11.74
C GLU A 59 19.08 -2.20 10.88
N ALA A 60 17.95 -1.66 10.45
CA ALA A 60 17.89 -0.41 9.69
C ALA A 60 18.45 0.77 10.52
N GLU A 61 18.14 0.87 11.82
CA GLU A 61 18.68 1.89 12.72
C GLU A 61 20.20 1.76 12.88
N LYS A 62 20.71 0.52 13.03
CA LYS A 62 22.15 0.27 13.24
C LYS A 62 22.98 0.47 11.95
N ARG A 63 22.42 0.17 10.76
CA ARG A 63 23.19 -0.06 9.51
C ARG A 63 22.93 0.95 8.40
N ARG A 64 22.34 2.10 8.66
CA ARG A 64 22.00 3.12 7.64
C ARG A 64 21.03 2.63 6.58
N TRP A 65 20.25 1.56 6.83
CA TRP A 65 19.19 1.20 5.91
C TRP A 65 18.15 2.31 5.85
N LYS A 66 17.43 2.40 4.74
CA LYS A 66 16.45 3.46 4.50
C LYS A 66 15.10 2.86 4.21
N ILE A 67 14.10 3.29 4.93
CA ILE A 67 12.73 2.78 4.76
C ILE A 67 11.85 3.95 4.34
N GLY A 68 11.21 3.81 3.17
CA GLY A 68 10.14 4.67 2.72
C GLY A 68 8.84 3.90 2.73
N LEU A 69 7.86 4.35 3.52
CA LEU A 69 6.59 3.65 3.72
C LEU A 69 5.44 4.62 3.49
N ILE A 70 4.59 4.29 2.52
CA ILE A 70 3.46 5.10 2.09
C ILE A 70 2.16 4.34 2.34
N SER A 71 1.28 4.91 3.14
CA SER A 71 -0.09 4.41 3.31
C SER A 71 -1.07 5.26 2.51
N CYS A 72 -1.66 4.65 1.49
CA CYS A 72 -2.66 5.27 0.63
C CYS A 72 -4.06 4.92 1.13
N SER A 73 -4.78 5.91 1.67
CA SER A 73 -6.12 5.71 2.22
C SER A 73 -7.14 5.30 1.16
N ALA A 74 -8.24 4.67 1.58
CA ALA A 74 -9.36 4.34 0.69
C ALA A 74 -9.90 5.59 -0.04
N SER A 75 -9.92 6.74 0.64
CA SER A 75 -10.35 8.00 0.03
C SER A 75 -9.42 8.45 -1.09
N ARG A 76 -8.10 8.44 -0.87
CA ARG A 76 -7.13 8.78 -1.90
C ARG A 76 -7.20 7.82 -3.09
N ILE A 77 -7.37 6.52 -2.83
CA ILE A 77 -7.54 5.52 -3.89
C ILE A 77 -8.75 5.87 -4.78
N ASP A 78 -9.89 6.21 -4.19
CA ASP A 78 -11.09 6.54 -4.95
C ASP A 78 -10.93 7.85 -5.73
N GLN A 79 -10.38 8.91 -5.12
CA GLN A 79 -10.11 10.18 -5.79
C GLN A 79 -9.19 10.02 -7.01
N GLU A 80 -8.12 9.26 -6.86
CA GLU A 80 -7.21 9.02 -7.98
C GLU A 80 -7.85 8.16 -9.08
N ARG A 81 -8.70 7.21 -8.72
CA ARG A 81 -9.40 6.38 -9.72
C ARG A 81 -10.45 7.11 -10.55
N ILE A 82 -10.92 8.27 -10.11
CA ILE A 82 -11.75 9.15 -10.96
C ILE A 82 -10.93 9.71 -12.13
N ARG A 83 -9.64 10.00 -11.90
CA ARG A 83 -8.74 10.66 -12.87
C ARG A 83 -7.91 9.67 -13.67
N THR A 84 -7.60 8.51 -13.07
CA THR A 84 -6.68 7.53 -13.61
C THR A 84 -7.17 6.10 -13.34
N ASN A 85 -6.28 5.14 -13.42
CA ASN A 85 -6.53 3.75 -13.00
C ASN A 85 -5.59 3.34 -11.87
N LEU A 86 -5.86 2.18 -11.27
CA LEU A 86 -5.09 1.69 -10.14
C LEU A 86 -3.61 1.50 -10.47
N ASN A 87 -3.26 1.05 -11.69
CA ASN A 87 -1.87 0.86 -12.09
C ASN A 87 -1.07 2.18 -12.10
N LYS A 88 -1.68 3.28 -12.56
CA LYS A 88 -1.04 4.61 -12.52
C LYS A 88 -0.87 5.12 -11.08
N LEU A 89 -1.86 4.89 -10.23
CA LEU A 89 -1.73 5.20 -8.81
C LEU A 89 -0.58 4.41 -8.17
N GLU A 90 -0.45 3.13 -8.48
CA GLU A 90 0.65 2.31 -7.96
C GLU A 90 2.01 2.82 -8.40
N VAL A 91 2.18 3.23 -9.66
CA VAL A 91 3.41 3.89 -10.13
C VAL A 91 3.76 5.13 -9.27
N GLU A 92 2.77 5.98 -8.97
CA GLU A 92 2.98 7.15 -8.11
C GLU A 92 3.34 6.74 -6.66
N LEU A 93 2.67 5.75 -6.09
CA LEU A 93 2.95 5.28 -4.74
C LEU A 93 4.34 4.63 -4.62
N PHE A 94 4.76 3.87 -5.63
CA PHE A 94 6.10 3.29 -5.70
C PHE A 94 7.15 4.41 -5.77
N LYS A 95 6.94 5.41 -6.61
CA LYS A 95 7.78 6.61 -6.66
C LYS A 95 7.84 7.30 -5.29
N GLU A 96 6.70 7.58 -4.67
CA GLU A 96 6.63 8.21 -3.35
C GLU A 96 7.41 7.43 -2.30
N ALA A 97 7.27 6.10 -2.26
CA ALA A 97 7.99 5.24 -1.33
C ALA A 97 9.51 5.28 -1.56
N ILE A 98 9.97 5.23 -2.82
CA ILE A 98 11.38 5.35 -3.16
C ILE A 98 11.93 6.71 -2.73
N LEU A 99 11.23 7.79 -3.01
CA LEU A 99 11.64 9.14 -2.62
C LEU A 99 11.67 9.31 -1.09
N ALA A 100 10.75 8.69 -0.37
CA ALA A 100 10.69 8.73 1.09
C ALA A 100 11.86 8.01 1.77
N THR A 101 12.61 7.16 1.07
CA THR A 101 13.87 6.58 1.58
C THR A 101 14.94 7.64 1.83
N ASP A 102 14.84 8.79 1.20
CA ASP A 102 15.81 9.90 1.27
C ASP A 102 17.27 9.49 0.98
N ILE A 103 17.47 8.47 0.14
CA ILE A 103 18.80 8.04 -0.27
C ILE A 103 19.47 9.13 -1.11
N LYS A 104 20.66 9.58 -0.69
CA LYS A 104 21.40 10.67 -1.33
C LYS A 104 22.41 10.22 -2.40
N LYS A 105 22.45 8.93 -2.71
CA LYS A 105 23.36 8.38 -3.73
C LYS A 105 22.83 8.62 -5.14
N ASN A 106 23.76 8.76 -6.10
CA ASN A 106 23.42 9.06 -7.49
C ASN A 106 23.34 7.81 -8.38
N LEU A 107 23.68 6.65 -7.84
CA LEU A 107 23.61 5.36 -8.56
C LEU A 107 23.29 4.22 -7.61
N GLY A 108 22.60 3.22 -8.13
CA GLY A 108 22.17 2.02 -7.41
C GLY A 108 21.26 1.16 -8.26
N GLU A 109 20.60 0.22 -7.64
CA GLU A 109 19.64 -0.67 -8.27
C GLU A 109 18.28 -0.59 -7.55
N ILE A 110 17.19 -0.51 -8.31
CA ILE A 110 15.82 -0.54 -7.81
C ILE A 110 15.16 -1.82 -8.33
N LEU A 111 14.57 -2.58 -7.43
CA LEU A 111 13.94 -3.86 -7.67
C LEU A 111 12.46 -3.76 -7.29
N LEU A 112 11.55 -3.94 -8.25
CA LEU A 112 10.13 -3.72 -8.06
C LEU A 112 9.35 -5.02 -8.20
N ASP A 113 8.46 -5.35 -7.25
CA ASP A 113 7.40 -6.31 -7.52
C ASP A 113 6.35 -5.65 -8.43
N ALA A 114 6.19 -6.19 -9.64
CA ALA A 114 5.38 -5.55 -10.66
C ALA A 114 3.88 -5.73 -10.41
N CYS A 115 3.14 -4.62 -10.34
CA CYS A 115 1.68 -4.60 -10.20
C CYS A 115 0.94 -4.58 -11.55
N ASP A 116 1.63 -4.28 -12.65
CA ASP A 116 1.08 -4.23 -14.01
C ASP A 116 1.27 -5.58 -14.73
N ILE A 117 0.43 -5.86 -15.72
CA ILE A 117 0.58 -7.03 -16.62
C ILE A 117 1.92 -6.98 -17.36
N ASP A 118 2.37 -5.79 -17.75
CA ASP A 118 3.66 -5.55 -18.40
C ASP A 118 4.68 -5.07 -17.37
N GLU A 119 5.57 -5.98 -16.98
CA GLU A 119 6.62 -5.75 -16.00
C GLU A 119 7.58 -4.62 -16.41
N GLN A 120 7.98 -4.58 -17.67
CA GLN A 120 8.93 -3.61 -18.18
C GLN A 120 8.31 -2.22 -18.25
N ARG A 121 7.07 -2.11 -18.71
CA ARG A 121 6.32 -0.86 -18.73
C ARG A 121 6.17 -0.29 -17.32
N PHE A 122 5.85 -1.14 -16.34
CA PHE A 122 5.74 -0.73 -14.94
C PHE A 122 7.06 -0.14 -14.44
N GLY A 123 8.16 -0.87 -14.61
CA GLY A 123 9.49 -0.41 -14.21
C GLY A 123 9.91 0.89 -14.86
N ASN A 124 9.70 1.02 -16.18
CA ASN A 124 10.00 2.25 -16.93
C ASN A 124 9.17 3.43 -16.45
N ASN A 125 7.88 3.22 -16.17
CA ASN A 125 7.00 4.27 -15.65
C ASN A 125 7.45 4.76 -14.27
N VAL A 126 7.80 3.87 -13.36
CA VAL A 126 8.34 4.25 -12.05
C VAL A 126 9.65 5.03 -12.23
N HIS A 127 10.59 4.51 -13.02
CA HIS A 127 11.89 5.15 -13.24
C HIS A 127 11.76 6.57 -13.83
N ASN A 128 10.96 6.72 -14.87
CA ASN A 128 10.77 8.03 -15.56
C ASN A 128 10.15 9.08 -14.62
N ASN A 129 9.34 8.64 -13.64
CA ASN A 129 8.71 9.54 -12.67
C ASN A 129 9.61 9.91 -11.48
N LEU A 130 10.75 9.24 -11.26
CA LEU A 130 11.65 9.53 -10.14
C LEU A 130 12.45 10.83 -10.33
N GLY A 131 12.67 11.27 -11.58
CA GLY A 131 13.37 12.51 -11.92
C GLY A 131 14.89 12.36 -12.03
N LYS A 132 15.56 13.45 -12.40
CA LYS A 132 16.99 13.50 -12.82
C LYS A 132 17.98 12.85 -11.85
N LYS A 133 17.77 12.96 -10.55
CA LYS A 133 18.64 12.37 -9.53
C LYS A 133 18.77 10.84 -9.68
N TRP A 134 17.77 10.20 -10.25
CA TRP A 134 17.64 8.75 -10.36
C TRP A 134 17.99 8.19 -11.75
N GLU A 135 18.37 9.04 -12.71
CA GLU A 135 18.67 8.64 -14.09
C GLU A 135 19.76 7.55 -14.21
N LYS A 136 20.73 7.54 -13.29
CA LYS A 136 21.83 6.57 -13.27
C LYS A 136 21.50 5.31 -12.46
N TRP A 137 20.30 5.22 -11.91
CA TRP A 137 19.85 4.01 -11.22
C TRP A 137 19.32 3.01 -12.25
N THR A 138 19.67 1.74 -12.08
CA THR A 138 19.05 0.66 -12.86
C THR A 138 17.75 0.24 -12.20
N VAL A 139 16.71 -0.01 -13.01
CA VAL A 139 15.41 -0.50 -12.52
C VAL A 139 15.14 -1.86 -13.13
N LYS A 140 14.86 -2.84 -12.27
CA LYS A 140 14.37 -4.17 -12.63
C LYS A 140 12.99 -4.35 -12.03
N SER A 141 12.04 -4.72 -12.86
CA SER A 141 10.66 -4.96 -12.46
C SER A 141 10.24 -6.34 -12.93
N LYS A 142 9.67 -7.15 -12.03
CA LYS A 142 9.26 -8.53 -12.31
C LYS A 142 8.10 -8.92 -11.39
N HIS A 143 7.18 -9.75 -11.89
CA HIS A 143 6.14 -10.35 -11.05
C HIS A 143 6.75 -11.30 -10.03
N LYS A 144 6.22 -11.30 -8.81
CA LYS A 144 6.68 -12.12 -7.69
C LYS A 144 8.15 -11.88 -7.32
N MET A 145 8.64 -10.67 -7.54
CA MET A 145 9.99 -10.28 -7.18
C MET A 145 10.24 -10.45 -5.67
N ASP A 146 9.19 -10.29 -4.85
CA ASP A 146 9.20 -10.56 -3.41
C ASP A 146 9.63 -11.99 -3.04
N SER A 147 9.43 -12.95 -3.94
CA SER A 147 9.86 -14.35 -3.76
C SER A 147 11.27 -14.60 -4.29
N ASP A 148 11.69 -13.83 -5.30
CA ASP A 148 12.96 -14.03 -6.00
C ASP A 148 14.10 -13.19 -5.40
N ASN A 149 13.75 -12.08 -4.70
CA ASN A 149 14.72 -11.14 -4.16
C ASN A 149 14.43 -10.81 -2.70
N ILE A 150 15.43 -10.98 -1.86
CA ILE A 150 15.30 -10.84 -0.40
C ILE A 150 14.99 -9.41 0.05
N ILE A 151 15.47 -8.37 -0.65
CA ILE A 151 15.20 -6.97 -0.29
C ILE A 151 13.75 -6.64 -0.59
N VAL A 152 13.22 -7.11 -1.74
CA VAL A 152 11.80 -6.95 -2.09
C VAL A 152 10.93 -7.76 -1.14
N GLY A 153 11.34 -8.99 -0.78
CA GLY A 153 10.67 -9.81 0.24
C GLY A 153 10.59 -9.11 1.60
N ALA A 154 11.69 -8.46 2.02
CA ALA A 154 11.71 -7.66 3.26
C ALA A 154 10.80 -6.43 3.17
N ALA A 155 10.78 -5.70 2.04
CA ALA A 155 9.84 -4.60 1.80
C ALA A 155 8.38 -5.09 1.86
N SER A 156 8.07 -6.25 1.28
CA SER A 156 6.78 -6.94 1.36
C SER A 156 6.33 -7.19 2.80
N ILE A 157 7.24 -7.67 3.65
CA ILE A 157 6.99 -7.92 5.07
C ILE A 157 6.61 -6.61 5.77
N LEU A 158 7.39 -5.54 5.57
CA LEU A 158 7.12 -4.24 6.17
C LEU A 158 5.78 -3.66 5.72
N ALA A 159 5.47 -3.70 4.42
CA ALA A 159 4.20 -3.24 3.87
C ALA A 159 3.02 -4.03 4.47
N LYS A 160 3.11 -5.34 4.57
CA LYS A 160 2.08 -6.22 5.15
C LYS A 160 1.87 -5.96 6.64
N VAL A 161 2.94 -5.79 7.42
CA VAL A 161 2.85 -5.52 8.87
C VAL A 161 2.23 -4.15 9.11
N GLN A 162 2.66 -3.11 8.41
CA GLN A 162 2.07 -1.77 8.52
C GLN A 162 0.57 -1.81 8.19
N ARG A 163 0.22 -2.43 7.05
CA ARG A 163 -1.18 -2.56 6.65
C ARG A 163 -2.01 -3.32 7.67
N ASP A 164 -1.51 -4.45 8.19
CA ASP A 164 -2.22 -5.25 9.19
C ASP A 164 -2.44 -4.47 10.50
N SER A 165 -1.49 -3.59 10.88
CA SER A 165 -1.64 -2.67 12.02
C SER A 165 -2.78 -1.68 11.78
N GLU A 166 -2.80 -0.99 10.65
CA GLU A 166 -3.84 -0.02 10.31
C GLU A 166 -5.23 -0.67 10.21
N ILE A 167 -5.31 -1.86 9.61
CA ILE A 167 -6.55 -2.65 9.54
C ILE A 167 -7.05 -3.04 10.94
N SER A 168 -6.13 -3.38 11.85
CA SER A 168 -6.50 -3.68 13.24
C SER A 168 -7.08 -2.45 13.95
N GLN A 169 -6.49 -1.27 13.72
CA GLN A 169 -7.00 0.00 14.26
C GLN A 169 -8.38 0.34 13.67
N ILE A 170 -8.58 0.16 12.37
CA ILE A 170 -9.87 0.35 11.70
C ILE A 170 -10.93 -0.59 12.31
N GLY A 171 -10.64 -1.88 12.45
CA GLY A 171 -11.57 -2.83 13.05
C GLY A 171 -11.97 -2.46 14.49
N LYS A 172 -11.01 -2.00 15.29
CA LYS A 172 -11.27 -1.52 16.65
C LYS A 172 -12.13 -0.24 16.65
N SER A 173 -11.83 0.72 15.79
CA SER A 173 -12.59 1.98 15.71
C SER A 173 -14.03 1.79 15.24
N LEU A 174 -14.27 0.78 14.42
CA LEU A 174 -15.60 0.42 13.93
C LEU A 174 -16.38 -0.50 14.89
N ASN A 175 -15.71 -1.10 15.86
CA ASN A 175 -16.25 -2.19 16.69
C ASN A 175 -16.91 -3.28 15.83
N LEU A 176 -16.32 -3.62 14.69
CA LEU A 176 -16.88 -4.50 13.67
C LEU A 176 -15.86 -5.51 13.17
N GLY A 177 -16.29 -6.74 13.03
CA GLY A 177 -15.52 -7.81 12.38
C GLY A 177 -15.50 -7.64 10.86
N ILE A 178 -14.40 -7.12 10.30
CA ILE A 178 -14.28 -6.77 8.87
C ILE A 178 -13.78 -7.90 7.97
N GLY A 179 -13.69 -9.13 8.49
CA GLY A 179 -13.27 -10.32 7.75
C GLY A 179 -11.86 -10.19 7.15
N SER A 180 -11.64 -10.84 6.00
CA SER A 180 -10.37 -10.73 5.25
C SER A 180 -10.22 -9.43 4.46
N ARG A 181 -11.28 -8.61 4.37
CA ARG A 181 -11.41 -7.37 3.61
C ARG A 181 -11.49 -7.56 2.09
N TYR A 182 -11.35 -8.79 1.59
CA TYR A 182 -11.52 -9.11 0.18
C TYR A 182 -13.00 -9.32 -0.18
N PRO A 183 -13.43 -8.90 -1.40
CA PRO A 183 -14.81 -9.07 -1.86
C PRO A 183 -15.33 -10.50 -1.91
N SER A 184 -14.43 -11.50 -1.93
CA SER A 184 -14.77 -12.92 -1.95
C SER A 184 -15.10 -13.49 -0.57
N ASP A 185 -14.84 -12.76 0.52
CA ASP A 185 -15.06 -13.24 1.89
C ASP A 185 -16.47 -12.86 2.36
N PRO A 186 -17.32 -13.85 2.74
CA PRO A 186 -18.66 -13.59 3.26
C PRO A 186 -18.70 -12.65 4.47
N LYS A 187 -17.74 -12.73 5.38
CA LYS A 187 -17.64 -11.83 6.54
C LYS A 187 -17.37 -10.38 6.11
N THR A 188 -16.55 -10.21 5.08
CA THR A 188 -16.30 -8.88 4.48
C THR A 188 -17.56 -8.33 3.81
N LEU A 189 -18.36 -9.16 3.13
CA LEU A 189 -19.62 -8.72 2.52
C LEU A 189 -20.63 -8.26 3.58
N ILE A 190 -20.72 -8.95 4.70
CA ILE A 190 -21.55 -8.54 5.85
C ILE A 190 -21.07 -7.19 6.40
N ALA A 191 -19.78 -7.04 6.62
CA ALA A 191 -19.21 -5.77 7.07
C ALA A 191 -19.46 -4.61 6.10
N ILE A 192 -19.35 -4.85 4.77
CA ILE A 192 -19.66 -3.83 3.78
C ILE A 192 -21.14 -3.40 3.88
N LYS A 193 -22.09 -4.33 4.03
CA LYS A 193 -23.51 -4.00 4.18
C LYS A 193 -23.76 -3.07 5.36
N GLU A 194 -23.11 -3.31 6.49
CA GLU A 194 -23.20 -2.44 7.66
C GLU A 194 -22.55 -1.08 7.40
N LEU A 195 -21.38 -1.06 6.77
CA LEU A 195 -20.62 0.16 6.49
C LEU A 195 -21.23 1.04 5.38
N VAL A 196 -22.24 0.55 4.66
CA VAL A 196 -23.01 1.34 3.66
C VAL A 196 -24.42 1.70 4.14
N SER A 197 -24.82 1.37 5.37
CA SER A 197 -26.17 1.59 5.88
C SER A 197 -26.46 3.06 6.25
N GLY A 198 -25.45 3.94 6.29
CA GLY A 198 -25.59 5.36 6.60
C GLY A 198 -25.96 6.22 5.41
N GLU A 199 -25.99 7.55 5.62
CA GLU A 199 -26.23 8.53 4.56
C GLU A 199 -25.17 8.47 3.45
N TYR A 200 -23.91 8.21 3.86
CA TYR A 200 -22.75 7.98 2.98
C TYR A 200 -22.07 6.66 3.34
N PRO A 201 -21.43 5.98 2.37
CA PRO A 201 -20.61 4.83 2.72
C PRO A 201 -19.47 5.22 3.65
N ASN A 202 -19.10 4.32 4.57
CA ASN A 202 -18.02 4.58 5.52
C ASN A 202 -16.70 4.94 4.82
N ARG A 203 -15.92 5.87 5.40
CA ARG A 203 -14.67 6.38 4.84
C ARG A 203 -13.59 5.32 4.61
N TYR A 204 -13.62 4.20 5.31
CA TYR A 204 -12.67 3.10 5.15
C TYR A 204 -13.00 2.15 4.00
N LEU A 205 -14.20 2.24 3.41
CA LEU A 205 -14.55 1.53 2.18
C LEU A 205 -13.90 2.19 0.97
N ARG A 206 -13.50 1.37 -0.01
CA ARG A 206 -13.12 1.84 -1.34
C ARG A 206 -14.37 1.89 -2.21
N TRP A 207 -14.98 3.06 -2.29
CA TRP A 207 -16.28 3.26 -2.94
C TRP A 207 -16.27 2.89 -4.42
N SER A 208 -15.11 3.07 -5.08
CA SER A 208 -14.90 2.73 -6.49
C SER A 208 -14.77 1.22 -6.76
N TRP A 209 -14.86 0.35 -5.75
CA TRP A 209 -14.92 -1.10 -5.95
C TRP A 209 -16.33 -1.54 -6.33
N LYS A 210 -16.48 -2.27 -7.45
CA LYS A 210 -17.77 -2.77 -7.95
C LYS A 210 -18.62 -3.47 -6.89
N THR A 211 -17.98 -4.22 -5.99
CA THR A 211 -18.69 -4.90 -4.89
C THR A 211 -19.29 -3.90 -3.91
N VAL A 212 -18.57 -2.82 -3.58
CA VAL A 212 -19.07 -1.77 -2.68
C VAL A 212 -20.21 -1.00 -3.34
N GLU A 213 -20.03 -0.63 -4.62
CA GLU A 213 -21.05 0.06 -5.41
C GLU A 213 -22.34 -0.76 -5.52
N ARG A 214 -22.24 -2.07 -5.82
CA ARG A 214 -23.38 -2.98 -5.89
C ARG A 214 -24.11 -3.09 -4.56
N ILE A 215 -23.39 -3.31 -3.45
CA ILE A 215 -24.00 -3.46 -2.14
C ILE A 215 -24.61 -2.13 -1.66
N TRP A 216 -23.98 -1.00 -1.98
CA TRP A 216 -24.56 0.33 -1.73
C TRP A 216 -25.92 0.47 -2.41
N PHE A 217 -26.01 0.13 -3.71
CA PHE A 217 -27.26 0.19 -4.45
C PHE A 217 -28.34 -0.76 -3.89
N GLU A 218 -27.94 -1.99 -3.52
CA GLU A 218 -28.85 -2.99 -2.90
C GLU A 218 -29.44 -2.48 -1.58
N VAL A 219 -28.67 -1.75 -0.77
CA VAL A 219 -29.10 -1.28 0.56
C VAL A 219 -29.85 0.06 0.49
N ASN A 220 -29.40 0.99 -0.35
CA ASN A 220 -29.87 2.36 -0.34
C ASN A 220 -30.79 2.71 -1.54
N ASN A 221 -30.93 1.83 -2.52
CA ASN A 221 -31.71 2.02 -3.76
C ASN A 221 -31.40 3.35 -4.48
N ARG A 222 -30.13 3.76 -4.46
CA ARG A 222 -29.63 4.98 -5.11
C ARG A 222 -28.18 4.78 -5.61
N PRO A 223 -27.74 5.54 -6.64
CA PRO A 223 -26.36 5.44 -7.14
C PRO A 223 -25.33 5.82 -6.05
N MET A 224 -24.10 5.36 -6.23
CA MET A 224 -22.97 5.69 -5.34
C MET A 224 -22.74 7.20 -5.35
N PRO A 225 -22.69 7.87 -4.19
CA PRO A 225 -22.38 9.30 -4.12
C PRO A 225 -20.92 9.59 -4.44
N ASN A 226 -20.59 10.81 -4.83
CA ASN A 226 -19.21 11.26 -4.95
C ASN A 226 -18.61 11.50 -3.56
N ARG A 227 -17.32 11.12 -3.38
CA ARG A 227 -16.64 11.41 -2.10
C ARG A 227 -16.49 12.90 -1.82
N ASP A 228 -16.41 13.75 -2.83
CA ASP A 228 -16.31 15.21 -2.67
C ASP A 228 -17.57 15.81 -2.04
N GLU A 229 -18.74 15.21 -2.28
CA GLU A 229 -20.01 15.61 -1.66
C GLU A 229 -20.01 15.35 -0.15
N SER A 230 -19.42 14.23 0.30
CA SER A 230 -19.30 13.92 1.73
C SER A 230 -18.36 14.87 2.51
N ASN A 231 -17.42 15.52 1.82
CA ASN A 231 -16.51 16.52 2.39
C ASN A 231 -17.10 17.95 2.37
N GLY A 232 -18.10 18.21 1.54
CA GLY A 232 -18.74 19.52 1.38
C GLY A 232 -19.54 19.95 2.61
N ASN A 233 -20.20 19.03 3.30
CA ASN A 233 -20.96 19.32 4.51
C ASN A 233 -20.10 19.77 5.71
N SER A 234 -18.81 19.45 5.73
CA SER A 234 -17.89 19.94 6.77
C SER A 234 -17.36 21.37 6.52
N LYS A 235 -17.47 21.88 5.28
CA LYS A 235 -17.06 23.26 4.95
C LYS A 235 -18.18 24.28 5.12
N GLN A 236 -19.44 23.87 5.06
CA GLN A 236 -20.58 24.77 5.24
C GLN A 236 -20.89 25.11 6.70
N SER A 237 -20.49 24.23 7.65
CA SER A 237 -20.65 24.55 9.08
C SER A 237 -19.65 25.58 9.62
N SER A 238 -18.56 25.88 8.89
CA SER A 238 -17.54 26.86 9.30
C SER A 238 -17.79 28.29 8.74
N LEU A 239 -18.80 28.50 7.90
CA LEU A 239 -19.13 29.80 7.29
C LEU A 239 -20.35 30.51 7.93
N ASN A 240 -21.05 29.85 8.84
CA ASN A 240 -22.22 30.42 9.52
C ASN A 240 -21.98 30.84 10.98
N ASP A 241 -20.73 30.81 11.45
CA ASP A 241 -20.36 31.30 12.80
C ASP A 241 -19.58 32.63 12.75
N TRP A 242 -20.10 33.59 11.92
CA TRP A 242 -19.69 35.00 11.96
C TRP A 242 -20.90 35.92 12.08
#